data_e3202e187e2d8a9ef6aa18e15a7ea77c
#
_entry.id   e3202e187e2d8a9ef6aa18e15a7ea77c
#
_cell.length_a   1.000
_cell.length_b   1.000
_cell.length_c   1.000
_cell.angle_alpha   90.00
_cell.angle_beta   90.00
_cell.angle_gamma   90.00
#
_symmetry.space_group_name_H-M   'P 1'
#
loop_
_entity.id
_entity.type
_entity.pdbx_description
1 polymer ?
#
loop_
_entity_poly.entity_id
_entity_poly.type
_entity_poly.pdbx_seq_one_letter_code
_entity_poly.pdbx_strand_id
1 'polypeptide(L)'
;MLATVATNAVQGFRAILSEMSERLPAIKVLMLPKDTNELGTIFGGVILSHIDLASAVEARKTARRRYVTRAMREVEFHEPALVGDVVSFYTETLRVGRTSVTVHVSVEAERWSEGNGEPVMVTEADVVLVAIDDQGRATPVQDE
;
A
#
# COMPACT_ATOMS: atom_id res chain seq x y z
N MET A 1 -39.37 14.10 13.80
CA MET A 1 -38.13 14.57 14.47
C MET A 1 -37.15 13.45 14.80
N LEU A 2 -37.57 12.35 15.43
CA LEU A 2 -36.72 11.19 15.72
C LEU A 2 -36.18 10.49 14.46
N ALA A 3 -36.99 10.33 13.42
CA ALA A 3 -36.58 9.71 12.16
C ALA A 3 -35.50 10.51 11.43
N THR A 4 -35.56 11.84 11.47
CA THR A 4 -34.56 12.73 10.84
C THR A 4 -33.22 12.67 11.57
N VAL A 5 -33.22 12.62 12.89
CA VAL A 5 -32.00 12.50 13.70
C VAL A 5 -31.32 11.15 13.46
N ALA A 6 -32.09 10.06 13.42
CA ALA A 6 -31.57 8.73 13.16
C ALA A 6 -30.96 8.63 11.74
N THR A 7 -31.60 9.23 10.75
CA THR A 7 -31.10 9.27 9.35
C THR A 7 -29.77 10.02 9.26
N ASN A 8 -29.66 11.17 9.91
CA ASN A 8 -28.43 11.95 9.92
C ASN A 8 -27.28 11.21 10.63
N ALA A 9 -27.56 10.51 11.72
CA ALA A 9 -26.56 9.68 12.41
C ALA A 9 -26.05 8.53 11.54
N VAL A 10 -26.93 7.85 10.82
CA VAL A 10 -26.58 6.77 9.89
C VAL A 10 -25.76 7.29 8.72
N GLN A 11 -26.11 8.43 8.16
CA GLN A 11 -25.34 9.06 7.07
C GLN A 11 -23.96 9.49 7.54
N GLY A 12 -23.84 10.08 8.72
CA GLY A 12 -22.57 10.45 9.32
C GLY A 12 -21.67 9.23 9.56
N PHE A 13 -22.24 8.13 10.08
CA PHE A 13 -21.52 6.89 10.28
C PHE A 13 -21.02 6.27 8.98
N ARG A 14 -21.84 6.27 7.94
CA ARG A 14 -21.46 5.82 6.59
C ARG A 14 -20.33 6.64 6.00
N ALA A 15 -20.37 7.97 6.16
CA ALA A 15 -19.30 8.84 5.69
C ALA A 15 -17.98 8.54 6.40
N ILE A 16 -18.00 8.35 7.72
CA ILE A 16 -16.82 7.98 8.51
C ILE A 16 -16.25 6.63 8.06
N LEU A 17 -17.10 5.63 7.87
CA LEU A 17 -16.67 4.30 7.38
C LEU A 17 -16.07 4.40 5.98
N SER A 18 -16.63 5.23 5.10
CA SER A 18 -16.11 5.45 3.74
C SER A 18 -14.71 6.07 3.79
N GLU A 19 -14.50 7.13 4.59
CA GLU A 19 -13.19 7.75 4.78
C GLU A 19 -12.17 6.76 5.35
N MET A 20 -12.54 5.99 6.37
CA MET A 20 -11.68 4.96 6.96
C MET A 20 -11.31 3.89 5.93
N SER A 21 -12.25 3.46 5.10
CA SER A 21 -12.03 2.48 4.04
C SER A 21 -11.07 2.99 2.97
N GLU A 22 -11.20 4.27 2.56
CA GLU A 22 -10.31 4.90 1.57
C GLU A 22 -8.87 5.03 2.07
N ARG A 23 -8.68 5.11 3.38
CA ARG A 23 -7.36 5.27 4.01
C ARG A 23 -6.82 4.01 4.68
N LEU A 24 -7.41 2.86 4.43
CA LEU A 24 -6.86 1.60 4.94
C LEU A 24 -5.64 1.17 4.13
N PRO A 25 -4.47 0.98 4.77
CA PRO A 25 -3.30 0.47 4.08
C PRO A 25 -3.48 -1.00 3.74
N ALA A 26 -2.83 -1.44 2.66
CA ALA A 26 -2.74 -2.86 2.33
C ALA A 26 -1.88 -3.61 3.35
N ILE A 27 -0.84 -2.94 3.86
CA ILE A 27 0.09 -3.46 4.88
C ILE A 27 0.43 -2.34 5.86
N LYS A 28 0.55 -2.70 7.14
CA LYS A 28 1.00 -1.81 8.20
C LYS A 28 2.01 -2.55 9.08
N VAL A 29 3.19 -1.98 9.24
CA VAL A 29 4.34 -2.68 9.85
C VAL A 29 5.07 -1.76 10.83
N LEU A 30 5.40 -2.32 12.00
CA LEU A 30 6.30 -1.68 12.97
C LEU A 30 7.76 -1.92 12.55
N MET A 31 8.55 -0.87 12.42
CA MET A 31 9.96 -0.94 12.07
C MET A 31 10.80 -1.27 13.29
N LEU A 32 11.61 -2.31 13.18
CA LEU A 32 12.41 -2.87 14.27
C LEU A 32 13.91 -2.60 14.07
N PRO A 33 14.74 -2.74 15.12
CA PRO A 33 16.20 -2.57 14.99
C PRO A 33 16.84 -3.48 13.94
N LYS A 34 16.32 -4.69 13.74
CA LYS A 34 16.80 -5.63 12.71
C LYS A 34 16.63 -5.11 11.28
N ASP A 35 15.78 -4.11 11.08
CA ASP A 35 15.45 -3.55 9.76
C ASP A 35 16.36 -2.38 9.37
N THR A 36 17.34 -2.05 10.23
CA THR A 36 18.22 -0.89 10.04
C THR A 36 19.39 -1.18 9.10
N ASN A 37 19.88 -0.09 8.48
CA ASN A 37 21.14 -0.05 7.77
C ASN A 37 22.29 0.37 8.73
N GLU A 38 23.50 0.53 8.18
CA GLU A 38 24.68 0.98 8.93
C GLU A 38 24.56 2.40 9.52
N LEU A 39 23.65 3.22 8.97
CA LEU A 39 23.41 4.59 9.43
C LEU A 39 22.39 4.68 10.57
N GLY A 40 21.75 3.57 10.94
CA GLY A 40 20.73 3.53 11.98
C GLY A 40 19.32 3.90 11.50
N THR A 41 19.13 4.17 10.23
CA THR A 41 17.80 4.33 9.61
C THR A 41 17.33 3.00 9.02
N ILE A 42 16.06 2.93 8.63
CA ILE A 42 15.52 1.70 8.03
C ILE A 42 16.12 1.51 6.63
N PHE A 43 16.62 0.31 6.38
CA PHE A 43 17.18 -0.08 5.09
C PHE A 43 16.13 0.06 3.98
N GLY A 44 16.47 0.77 2.90
CA GLY A 44 15.56 1.02 1.79
C GLY A 44 14.98 -0.25 1.17
N GLY A 45 15.75 -1.35 1.14
CA GLY A 45 15.30 -2.64 0.68
C GLY A 45 14.16 -3.25 1.51
N VAL A 46 14.10 -2.96 2.80
CA VAL A 46 12.97 -3.35 3.67
C VAL A 46 11.70 -2.66 3.19
N ILE A 47 11.76 -1.36 2.94
CA ILE A 47 10.62 -0.60 2.40
C ILE A 47 10.20 -1.14 1.04
N LEU A 48 11.15 -1.35 0.13
CA LEU A 48 10.88 -1.87 -1.21
C LEU A 48 10.25 -3.27 -1.17
N SER A 49 10.69 -4.14 -0.26
CA SER A 49 10.11 -5.48 -0.11
C SER A 49 8.63 -5.42 0.31
N HIS A 50 8.29 -4.51 1.21
CA HIS A 50 6.89 -4.31 1.62
C HIS A 50 6.05 -3.61 0.56
N ILE A 51 6.64 -2.72 -0.24
CA ILE A 51 5.99 -2.15 -1.43
C ILE A 51 5.60 -3.27 -2.40
N ASP A 52 6.50 -4.20 -2.63
CA ASP A 52 6.25 -5.36 -3.49
C ASP A 52 5.09 -6.21 -2.98
N LEU A 53 5.11 -6.56 -1.69
CA LEU A 53 4.03 -7.32 -1.05
C LEU A 53 2.68 -6.57 -1.09
N ALA A 54 2.69 -5.28 -0.78
CA ALA A 54 1.48 -4.45 -0.80
C ALA A 54 0.86 -4.39 -2.20
N SER A 55 1.69 -4.25 -3.23
CA SER A 55 1.22 -4.23 -4.62
C SER A 55 0.59 -5.55 -5.03
N ALA A 56 1.14 -6.67 -4.58
CA ALA A 56 0.57 -8.00 -4.83
C ALA A 56 -0.79 -8.19 -4.13
N VAL A 57 -0.95 -7.67 -2.93
CA VAL A 57 -2.24 -7.65 -2.21
C VAL A 57 -3.27 -6.87 -3.02
N GLU A 58 -2.90 -5.70 -3.54
CA GLU A 58 -3.80 -4.87 -4.35
C GLU A 58 -4.17 -5.54 -5.68
N ALA A 59 -3.20 -6.12 -6.38
CA ALA A 59 -3.45 -6.79 -7.67
C ALA A 59 -4.47 -7.91 -7.55
N ARG A 60 -4.48 -8.65 -6.44
CA ARG A 60 -5.44 -9.74 -6.18
C ARG A 60 -6.88 -9.26 -6.03
N LYS A 61 -7.10 -8.00 -5.69
CA LYS A 61 -8.44 -7.42 -5.66
C LYS A 61 -9.03 -7.27 -7.06
N THR A 62 -8.18 -7.02 -8.06
CA THR A 62 -8.60 -6.93 -9.47
C THR A 62 -8.99 -8.30 -10.01
N ALA A 63 -8.14 -9.29 -9.81
CA ALA A 63 -8.42 -10.68 -10.20
C ALA A 63 -7.59 -11.65 -9.37
N ARG A 64 -8.16 -12.79 -9.05
CA ARG A 64 -7.48 -13.87 -8.32
C ARG A 64 -6.55 -14.61 -9.25
N ARG A 65 -5.35 -14.09 -9.43
CA ARG A 65 -4.28 -14.68 -10.23
C ARG A 65 -3.03 -14.83 -9.38
N ARG A 66 -2.08 -15.60 -9.87
CA ARG A 66 -0.70 -15.53 -9.39
C ARG A 66 -0.04 -14.39 -10.12
N TYR A 67 0.66 -13.57 -9.39
CA TYR A 67 1.36 -12.40 -9.93
C TYR A 67 2.84 -12.49 -9.63
N VAL A 68 3.64 -12.08 -10.61
CA VAL A 68 5.08 -11.83 -10.44
C VAL A 68 5.35 -10.36 -10.68
N THR A 69 6.27 -9.81 -9.92
CA THR A 69 6.71 -8.42 -10.11
C THR A 69 7.62 -8.36 -11.31
N ARG A 70 7.25 -7.53 -12.27
CA ARG A 70 8.04 -7.29 -13.47
C ARG A 70 8.95 -6.08 -13.35
N ALA A 71 8.45 -5.00 -12.75
CA ALA A 71 9.19 -3.75 -12.63
C ALA A 71 8.69 -2.92 -11.45
N MET A 72 9.59 -2.16 -10.88
CA MET A 72 9.28 -1.02 -10.03
C MET A 72 9.78 0.23 -10.72
N ARG A 73 8.91 1.23 -10.83
CA ARG A 73 9.20 2.48 -11.55
C ARG A 73 8.91 3.66 -10.63
N GLU A 74 9.51 4.80 -10.98
CA GLU A 74 9.25 6.05 -10.27
C GLU A 74 9.44 5.92 -8.75
N VAL A 75 10.46 5.15 -8.34
CA VAL A 75 10.78 4.97 -6.92
C VAL A 75 11.43 6.25 -6.41
N GLU A 76 10.80 6.89 -5.43
CA GLU A 76 11.32 8.08 -4.77
C GLU A 76 11.32 7.90 -3.26
N PHE A 77 12.48 8.11 -2.65
CA PHE A 77 12.64 8.14 -1.19
C PHE A 77 12.65 9.60 -0.74
N HIS A 78 11.61 10.01 -0.03
CA HIS A 78 11.44 11.41 0.40
C HIS A 78 12.06 11.66 1.77
N GLU A 79 11.76 10.79 2.72
CA GLU A 79 12.22 10.88 4.11
C GLU A 79 12.64 9.48 4.59
N PRO A 80 13.65 9.39 5.48
CA PRO A 80 14.00 8.09 6.06
C PRO A 80 12.93 7.60 7.01
N ALA A 81 12.69 6.29 7.01
CA ALA A 81 11.95 5.62 8.08
C ALA A 81 12.92 5.30 9.22
N LEU A 82 12.43 5.35 10.46
CA LEU A 82 13.20 5.17 11.67
C LEU A 82 12.70 3.97 12.47
N VAL A 83 13.57 3.43 13.33
CA VAL A 83 13.18 2.39 14.29
C VAL A 83 12.04 2.91 15.16
N GLY A 84 10.99 2.09 15.34
CA GLY A 84 9.80 2.46 16.09
C GLY A 84 8.73 3.15 15.27
N ASP A 85 9.02 3.53 14.03
CA ASP A 85 7.97 4.04 13.14
C ASP A 85 6.96 2.93 12.82
N VAL A 86 5.69 3.30 12.78
CA VAL A 86 4.63 2.47 12.20
C VAL A 86 4.44 2.89 10.76
N VAL A 87 4.79 2.01 9.84
CA VAL A 87 4.82 2.32 8.40
C VAL A 87 3.60 1.70 7.72
N SER A 88 2.85 2.54 7.03
CA SER A 88 1.64 2.16 6.29
C SER A 88 1.89 2.24 4.79
N PHE A 89 1.47 1.18 4.09
CA PHE A 89 1.64 1.03 2.64
C PHE A 89 0.25 1.12 1.99
N TYR A 90 -0.05 2.26 1.40
CA TYR A 90 -1.32 2.54 0.71
C TYR A 90 -1.19 2.19 -0.76
N THR A 91 -2.20 1.58 -1.31
CA THR A 91 -2.18 1.09 -2.69
C THR A 91 -3.33 1.65 -3.50
N GLU A 92 -3.06 1.88 -4.78
CA GLU A 92 -4.04 2.31 -5.77
C GLU A 92 -3.72 1.64 -7.10
N THR A 93 -4.70 0.96 -7.69
CA THR A 93 -4.54 0.41 -9.04
C THR A 93 -4.63 1.53 -10.06
N LEU A 94 -3.53 1.75 -10.79
CA LEU A 94 -3.46 2.77 -11.85
C LEU A 94 -3.97 2.26 -13.18
N ARG A 95 -3.68 1.01 -13.51
CA ARG A 95 -3.98 0.43 -14.82
C ARG A 95 -4.10 -1.08 -14.73
N VAL A 96 -5.07 -1.61 -15.44
CA VAL A 96 -5.21 -3.05 -15.72
C VAL A 96 -4.99 -3.25 -17.21
N GLY A 97 -3.86 -3.88 -17.57
CA GLY A 97 -3.56 -4.29 -18.94
C GLY A 97 -4.11 -5.68 -19.23
N ARG A 98 -3.78 -6.25 -20.39
CA ARG A 98 -4.22 -7.59 -20.75
C ARG A 98 -3.68 -8.65 -19.79
N THR A 99 -2.37 -8.61 -19.50
CA THR A 99 -1.67 -9.58 -18.63
C THR A 99 -1.05 -8.93 -17.40
N SER A 100 -1.17 -7.61 -17.23
CA SER A 100 -0.49 -6.84 -16.18
C SER A 100 -1.44 -5.97 -15.38
N VAL A 101 -1.03 -5.69 -14.14
CA VAL A 101 -1.65 -4.70 -13.27
C VAL A 101 -0.55 -3.74 -12.82
N THR A 102 -0.79 -2.45 -12.92
CA THR A 102 0.11 -1.41 -12.39
C THR A 102 -0.50 -0.82 -11.15
N VAL A 103 0.25 -0.86 -10.06
CA VAL A 103 -0.18 -0.39 -8.74
C VAL A 103 0.73 0.72 -8.27
N HIS A 104 0.17 1.84 -7.86
CA HIS A 104 0.88 2.89 -7.13
C HIS A 104 0.87 2.57 -5.65
N VAL A 105 2.04 2.65 -5.01
CA VAL A 105 2.18 2.45 -3.56
C VAL A 105 2.76 3.72 -2.94
N SER A 106 2.05 4.25 -1.96
CA SER A 106 2.48 5.39 -1.13
C SER A 106 2.81 4.88 0.27
N VAL A 107 3.94 5.26 0.79
CA VAL A 107 4.44 4.79 2.09
C VAL A 107 4.52 5.96 3.07
N GLU A 108 3.80 5.85 4.16
CA GLU A 108 3.77 6.86 5.23
C GLU A 108 4.23 6.26 6.56
N ALA A 109 4.95 7.04 7.35
CA ALA A 109 5.41 6.65 8.68
C ALA A 109 4.76 7.51 9.76
N GLU A 110 4.30 6.87 10.83
CA GLU A 110 3.85 7.52 12.06
C GLU A 110 4.97 7.42 13.10
N ARG A 111 5.41 8.57 13.64
CA ARG A 111 6.47 8.67 14.66
C ARG A 111 5.90 9.05 16.00
N TRP A 112 6.28 8.30 17.03
CA TRP A 112 5.85 8.55 18.40
C TRP A 112 6.69 9.63 19.10
N SER A 113 7.95 9.78 18.67
CA SER A 113 8.95 10.59 19.38
C SER A 113 9.05 12.04 18.90
N GLU A 114 8.51 12.35 17.76
CA GLU A 114 8.67 13.66 17.13
C GLU A 114 7.37 14.14 16.47
N GLY A 115 7.10 15.42 16.58
CA GLY A 115 6.02 16.07 15.88
C GLY A 115 4.66 15.94 16.55
N ASN A 116 3.61 16.32 15.81
CA ASN A 116 2.22 16.39 16.23
C ASN A 116 1.40 15.15 15.88
N GLY A 117 2.05 14.02 15.56
CA GLY A 117 1.39 12.78 15.15
C GLY A 117 0.98 12.75 13.68
N GLU A 118 1.37 13.72 12.88
CA GLU A 118 1.12 13.69 11.44
C GLU A 118 2.05 12.70 10.74
N PRO A 119 1.52 11.92 9.77
CA PRO A 119 2.33 10.99 8.99
C PRO A 119 3.38 11.71 8.15
N VAL A 120 4.55 11.06 8.02
CA VAL A 120 5.64 11.51 7.15
C VAL A 120 5.64 10.67 5.88
N MET A 121 5.68 11.30 4.72
CA MET A 121 5.83 10.60 3.45
C MET A 121 7.25 10.03 3.34
N VAL A 122 7.37 8.73 3.25
CA VAL A 122 8.65 8.02 3.20
C VAL A 122 9.06 7.70 1.77
N THR A 123 8.19 7.05 1.02
CA THR A 123 8.51 6.52 -0.30
C THR A 123 7.26 6.43 -1.16
N GLU A 124 7.46 6.52 -2.47
CA GLU A 124 6.43 6.21 -3.46
C GLU A 124 7.05 5.35 -4.57
N ALA A 125 6.26 4.50 -5.16
CA ALA A 125 6.67 3.68 -6.30
C ALA A 125 5.47 3.19 -7.09
N ASP A 126 5.68 2.96 -8.38
CA ASP A 126 4.74 2.25 -9.24
C ASP A 126 5.27 0.83 -9.48
N VAL A 127 4.45 -0.17 -9.23
CA VAL A 127 4.81 -1.57 -9.40
C VAL A 127 3.99 -2.18 -10.54
N VAL A 128 4.68 -2.82 -11.47
CA VAL A 128 4.05 -3.56 -12.56
C VAL A 128 4.11 -5.04 -12.23
N LEU A 129 2.93 -5.66 -12.10
CA LEU A 129 2.79 -7.09 -11.84
C LEU A 129 2.19 -7.78 -13.06
N VAL A 130 2.66 -8.98 -13.36
CA VAL A 130 2.17 -9.79 -14.48
C VAL A 130 1.49 -11.03 -13.91
N ALA A 131 0.27 -11.28 -14.37
CA ALA A 131 -0.46 -12.51 -14.07
C ALA A 131 0.18 -13.69 -14.80
N ILE A 132 0.39 -14.79 -14.08
CA ILE A 132 1.00 -16.01 -14.63
C ILE A 132 0.13 -17.23 -14.42
N ASP A 133 0.28 -18.19 -15.35
CA ASP A 133 -0.35 -19.52 -15.27
C ASP A 133 0.51 -20.49 -14.43
N ASP A 134 0.08 -21.76 -14.37
CA ASP A 134 0.76 -22.80 -13.59
C ASP A 134 2.17 -23.16 -14.13
N GLN A 135 2.46 -22.79 -15.39
CA GLN A 135 3.78 -22.95 -15.99
C GLN A 135 4.64 -21.68 -15.89
N GLY A 136 4.16 -20.65 -15.20
CA GLY A 136 4.87 -19.38 -15.07
C GLY A 136 4.82 -18.48 -16.29
N ARG A 137 3.92 -18.74 -17.23
CA ARG A 137 3.74 -17.92 -18.43
C ARG A 137 2.68 -16.85 -18.21
N ALA A 138 2.85 -15.68 -18.86
CA ALA A 138 1.87 -14.61 -18.79
C ALA A 138 0.49 -15.11 -19.21
N THR A 139 -0.53 -14.74 -18.45
CA THR A 139 -1.93 -15.08 -18.69
C THR A 139 -2.82 -13.85 -18.54
N PRO A 140 -3.99 -13.78 -19.18
CA PRO A 140 -4.88 -12.64 -19.01
C PRO A 140 -5.26 -12.42 -17.54
N VAL A 141 -5.26 -11.17 -17.12
CA VAL A 141 -5.70 -10.76 -15.77
C VAL A 141 -7.16 -11.06 -15.58
N GLN A 142 -7.98 -10.69 -16.57
CA GLN A 142 -9.42 -10.93 -16.60
C GLN A 142 -9.74 -12.00 -17.61
N ASP A 143 -10.77 -12.80 -17.32
CA ASP A 143 -11.26 -13.80 -18.27
C ASP A 143 -11.86 -13.08 -19.48
N GLU A 144 -11.50 -13.57 -20.67
CA GLU A 144 -12.00 -13.06 -21.96
C GLU A 144 -13.38 -13.66 -22.29
#